data_7ff78ff6d04f7a2e90375196095d9da1
#
_entry.id   7ff78ff6d04f7a2e90375196095d9da1
#
_cell.length_a   1.000
_cell.length_b   1.000
_cell.length_c   1.000
_cell.angle_alpha   90.00
_cell.angle_beta   90.00
_cell.angle_gamma   90.00
#
_symmetry.space_group_name_H-M   'P 1'
#
loop_
_entity.id
_entity.type
_entity.pdbx_description
1 polymer ?
#
loop_
_entity_poly.entity_id
_entity_poly.type
_entity_poly.pdbx_seq_one_letter_code
_entity_poly.pdbx_strand_id
1 'polypeptide(L)'
;VPPRVSASMLIPSESFSPADYPADSLYAFLQTPRRTGEKALDYFQRCAHRAGMKPGPAADYYLCALLLERRLERFVAALRCVYPDGDRAGHRLPRFYAQAVILHQKRRTNPTWDYKDNAMSENYRNYSEMGDTLSSVRHRYNLLRRSYGNTYWWFYDFATALNAQTK
;
A
#
# COMPACT_ATOMS: atom_id res chain seq x y z
N VAL A 1 -20.64 -11.95 -6.50
CA VAL A 1 -20.12 -10.90 -5.61
C VAL A 1 -18.66 -10.73 -5.96
N PRO A 2 -18.20 -9.56 -6.43
CA PRO A 2 -16.80 -9.36 -6.69
C PRO A 2 -16.04 -9.47 -5.35
N PRO A 3 -14.83 -10.05 -5.35
CA PRO A 3 -14.04 -10.11 -4.15
C PRO A 3 -13.80 -8.66 -3.69
N ARG A 4 -14.34 -8.32 -2.54
CA ARG A 4 -13.95 -7.09 -1.85
C ARG A 4 -12.48 -7.24 -1.52
N VAL A 5 -11.63 -6.45 -2.15
CA VAL A 5 -10.23 -6.34 -1.74
C VAL A 5 -10.27 -5.76 -0.32
N SER A 6 -10.14 -6.62 0.66
CA SER A 6 -10.08 -6.19 2.05
C SER A 6 -8.68 -5.68 2.37
N ALA A 7 -8.56 -4.79 3.33
CA ALA A 7 -7.25 -4.32 3.82
C ALA A 7 -6.34 -5.49 4.24
N SER A 8 -6.94 -6.60 4.70
CA SER A 8 -6.22 -7.83 5.06
C SER A 8 -5.52 -8.51 3.87
N MET A 9 -5.96 -8.28 2.63
CA MET A 9 -5.27 -8.81 1.45
C MET A 9 -3.99 -8.04 1.09
N LEU A 10 -3.85 -6.83 1.60
CA LEU A 10 -2.66 -5.99 1.39
C LEU A 10 -1.64 -6.13 2.52
N ILE A 11 -2.04 -6.68 3.67
CA ILE A 11 -1.13 -6.95 4.78
C ILE A 11 -0.40 -8.26 4.46
N PRO A 12 0.93 -8.23 4.29
CA PRO A 12 1.67 -9.46 4.02
C PRO A 12 1.57 -10.38 5.24
N SER A 13 0.89 -11.50 5.09
CA SER A 13 0.77 -12.51 6.16
C SER A 13 2.12 -13.08 6.63
N GLU A 14 3.15 -12.89 5.81
CA GLU A 14 4.50 -13.40 6.08
C GLU A 14 5.36 -12.50 6.96
N SER A 15 4.93 -11.24 7.20
CA SER A 15 5.77 -10.24 7.89
C SER A 15 5.36 -9.99 9.34
N PHE A 16 4.20 -10.48 9.78
CA PHE A 16 3.64 -10.09 11.06
C PHE A 16 3.14 -11.31 11.84
N SER A 17 3.93 -11.73 12.81
CA SER A 17 3.42 -12.57 13.90
C SER A 17 2.61 -11.70 14.87
N PRO A 18 1.45 -12.13 15.36
CA PRO A 18 0.72 -11.42 16.42
C PRO A 18 1.57 -11.14 17.67
N ALA A 19 2.62 -11.91 17.88
CA ALA A 19 3.58 -11.72 18.98
C ALA A 19 4.50 -10.51 18.80
N ASP A 20 4.65 -10.01 17.55
CA ASP A 20 5.54 -8.88 17.23
C ASP A 20 4.84 -7.52 17.41
N TYR A 21 3.54 -7.51 17.69
CA TYR A 21 2.81 -6.27 17.90
C TYR A 21 2.89 -5.82 19.36
N PRO A 22 3.35 -4.58 19.61
CA PRO A 22 3.21 -3.99 20.93
C PRO A 22 1.74 -3.98 21.33
N ALA A 23 1.42 -4.45 22.53
CA ALA A 23 0.04 -4.48 23.05
C ALA A 23 -0.65 -3.10 22.92
N ASP A 24 0.11 -2.02 23.06
CA ASP A 24 -0.33 -0.63 22.91
C ASP A 24 -0.98 -0.35 21.54
N SER A 25 -0.51 -0.99 20.49
CA SER A 25 -1.06 -0.78 19.14
C SER A 25 -2.44 -1.40 18.96
N LEU A 26 -2.71 -2.54 19.59
CA LEU A 26 -4.05 -3.15 19.60
C LEU A 26 -5.03 -2.33 20.43
N TYR A 27 -4.58 -1.82 21.59
CA TYR A 27 -5.40 -0.98 22.47
C TYR A 27 -5.82 0.34 21.78
N ALA A 28 -5.07 0.84 20.82
CA ALA A 28 -5.41 2.06 20.10
C ALA A 28 -6.81 1.98 19.44
N PHE A 29 -7.18 0.83 18.88
CA PHE A 29 -8.52 0.63 18.31
C PHE A 29 -9.61 0.59 19.39
N LEU A 30 -9.37 -0.12 20.49
CA LEU A 30 -10.32 -0.24 21.60
C LEU A 30 -10.56 1.12 22.29
N GLN A 31 -9.53 1.94 22.39
CA GLN A 31 -9.59 3.25 23.06
C GLN A 31 -9.99 4.39 22.13
N THR A 32 -10.12 4.14 20.83
CA THR A 32 -10.49 5.16 19.84
C THR A 32 -11.84 4.82 19.24
N PRO A 33 -12.96 5.24 19.87
CA PRO A 33 -14.28 4.97 19.33
C PRO A 33 -14.47 5.70 18.00
N ARG A 34 -15.14 5.01 17.06
CA ARG A 34 -15.53 5.60 15.79
C ARG A 34 -16.62 6.66 16.01
N ARG A 35 -16.49 7.80 15.37
CA ARG A 35 -17.47 8.88 15.41
C ARG A 35 -18.59 8.62 14.39
N THR A 36 -19.81 9.06 14.70
CA THR A 36 -20.94 8.95 13.76
C THR A 36 -20.62 9.69 12.46
N GLY A 37 -20.80 9.02 11.32
CA GLY A 37 -20.51 9.59 10.00
C GLY A 37 -19.02 9.72 9.64
N GLU A 38 -18.12 9.28 10.51
CA GLU A 38 -16.67 9.33 10.25
C GLU A 38 -16.27 8.38 9.11
N LYS A 39 -15.48 8.88 8.17
CA LYS A 39 -14.91 8.05 7.10
C LYS A 39 -13.88 7.08 7.68
N ALA A 40 -13.78 5.90 7.07
CA ALA A 40 -12.85 4.87 7.52
C ALA A 40 -11.39 5.36 7.56
N LEU A 41 -10.97 6.12 6.55
CA LEU A 41 -9.62 6.66 6.47
C LEU A 41 -9.31 7.61 7.65
N ASP A 42 -10.25 8.51 7.99
CA ASP A 42 -10.07 9.46 9.10
C ASP A 42 -10.02 8.73 10.44
N TYR A 43 -10.84 7.70 10.61
CA TYR A 43 -10.81 6.84 11.78
C TYR A 43 -9.48 6.12 11.94
N PHE A 44 -8.98 5.47 10.87
CA PHE A 44 -7.69 4.77 10.93
C PHE A 44 -6.53 5.73 11.14
N GLN A 45 -6.59 6.93 10.56
CA GLN A 45 -5.59 7.98 10.82
C GLN A 45 -5.53 8.33 12.31
N ARG A 46 -6.68 8.52 12.96
CA ARG A 46 -6.73 8.81 14.40
C ARG A 46 -6.17 7.68 15.24
N CYS A 47 -6.50 6.42 14.89
CA CYS A 47 -5.95 5.26 15.56
C CYS A 47 -4.43 5.18 15.44
N ALA A 48 -3.89 5.40 14.24
CA ALA A 48 -2.45 5.39 13.97
C ALA A 48 -1.72 6.51 14.74
N HIS A 49 -2.27 7.71 14.78
CA HIS A 49 -1.71 8.82 15.57
C HIS A 49 -1.73 8.52 17.06
N ARG A 50 -2.82 7.97 17.57
CA ARG A 50 -2.92 7.58 18.99
C ARG A 50 -1.92 6.49 19.36
N ALA A 51 -1.62 5.58 18.45
CA ALA A 51 -0.58 4.56 18.61
C ALA A 51 0.85 5.11 18.40
N GLY A 52 1.02 6.41 18.16
CA GLY A 52 2.31 7.08 17.99
C GLY A 52 2.95 6.90 16.63
N MET A 53 2.19 6.53 15.60
CA MET A 53 2.69 6.29 14.23
C MET A 53 3.88 5.33 14.20
N LYS A 54 3.78 4.25 14.96
CA LYS A 54 4.78 3.18 15.04
C LYS A 54 4.32 1.95 14.23
N PRO A 55 5.26 1.10 13.77
CA PRO A 55 4.89 -0.17 13.13
C PRO A 55 3.93 -0.97 14.01
N GLY A 56 2.83 -1.44 13.44
CA GLY A 56 1.81 -2.20 14.14
C GLY A 56 0.44 -2.10 13.46
N PRO A 57 -0.61 -2.78 14.01
CA PRO A 57 -1.91 -2.88 13.37
C PRO A 57 -2.56 -1.52 13.07
N ALA A 58 -2.48 -0.55 13.98
CA ALA A 58 -3.09 0.76 13.80
C ALA A 58 -2.49 1.51 12.60
N ALA A 59 -1.16 1.52 12.49
CA ALA A 59 -0.46 2.11 11.36
C ALA A 59 -0.74 1.34 10.06
N ASP A 60 -0.75 0.01 10.11
CA ASP A 60 -1.00 -0.83 8.94
C ASP A 60 -2.41 -0.62 8.37
N TYR A 61 -3.44 -0.55 9.22
CA TYR A 61 -4.79 -0.23 8.75
C TYR A 61 -4.85 1.14 8.06
N TYR A 62 -4.19 2.14 8.63
CA TYR A 62 -4.13 3.48 8.03
C TYR A 62 -3.38 3.47 6.69
N LEU A 63 -2.19 2.87 6.65
CA LEU A 63 -1.38 2.76 5.44
C LEU A 63 -2.11 1.98 4.35
N CYS A 64 -2.73 0.84 4.68
CA CYS A 64 -3.53 0.06 3.74
C CYS A 64 -4.74 0.84 3.23
N ALA A 65 -5.43 1.60 4.07
CA ALA A 65 -6.55 2.44 3.64
C ALA A 65 -6.10 3.51 2.63
N LEU A 66 -4.93 4.13 2.84
CA LEU A 66 -4.34 5.07 1.88
C LEU A 66 -4.00 4.41 0.54
N LEU A 67 -3.48 3.18 0.57
CA LEU A 67 -3.20 2.41 -0.65
C LEU A 67 -4.47 2.03 -1.40
N LEU A 68 -5.52 1.59 -0.70
CA LEU A 68 -6.81 1.24 -1.30
C LEU A 68 -7.49 2.44 -1.94
N GLU A 69 -7.39 3.62 -1.32
CA GLU A 69 -7.88 4.88 -1.89
C GLU A 69 -6.92 5.50 -2.92
N ARG A 70 -5.80 4.85 -3.21
CA ARG A 70 -4.76 5.31 -4.15
C ARG A 70 -4.18 6.69 -3.78
N ARG A 71 -4.14 7.02 -2.48
CA ARG A 71 -3.59 8.25 -1.93
C ARG A 71 -2.07 8.16 -1.75
N LEU A 72 -1.36 7.96 -2.85
CA LEU A 72 0.06 7.57 -2.85
C LEU A 72 0.97 8.59 -2.15
N GLU A 73 0.69 9.90 -2.32
CA GLU A 73 1.45 10.97 -1.66
C GLU A 73 1.31 10.91 -0.12
N ARG A 74 0.08 10.82 0.34
CA ARG A 74 -0.19 10.72 1.78
C ARG A 74 0.36 9.43 2.36
N PHE A 75 0.30 8.34 1.57
CA PHE A 75 0.88 7.07 1.95
C PHE A 75 2.38 7.17 2.18
N VAL A 76 3.15 7.73 1.23
CA VAL A 76 4.61 7.87 1.37
C VAL A 76 4.96 8.77 2.56
N ALA A 77 4.24 9.87 2.77
CA ALA A 77 4.45 10.73 3.93
C ALA A 77 4.19 10.00 5.25
N ALA A 78 3.08 9.25 5.35
CA ALA A 78 2.74 8.47 6.54
C ALA A 78 3.73 7.32 6.77
N LEU A 79 4.12 6.62 5.70
CA LEU A 79 5.08 5.52 5.76
C LEU A 79 6.44 5.96 6.33
N ARG A 80 6.91 7.15 5.94
CA ARG A 80 8.15 7.72 6.48
C ARG A 80 8.08 8.02 7.98
N CYS A 81 6.89 8.35 8.48
CA CYS A 81 6.69 8.51 9.93
C CYS A 81 6.74 7.17 10.66
N VAL A 82 6.13 6.13 10.06
CA VAL A 82 6.08 4.79 10.65
C VAL A 82 7.42 4.06 10.53
N TYR A 83 8.10 4.21 9.39
CA TYR A 83 9.39 3.57 9.08
C TYR A 83 10.45 4.63 8.75
N PRO A 84 10.93 5.42 9.71
CA PRO A 84 11.86 6.52 9.45
C PRO A 84 13.20 6.05 8.87
N ASP A 85 13.59 4.80 9.14
CA ASP A 85 14.82 4.18 8.65
C ASP A 85 14.59 3.29 7.41
N GLY A 86 13.43 3.35 6.80
CA GLY A 86 13.06 2.49 5.67
C GLY A 86 13.93 2.65 4.42
N ASP A 87 14.67 3.74 4.31
CA ASP A 87 15.64 4.02 3.23
C ASP A 87 17.06 3.55 3.54
N ARG A 88 17.33 3.09 4.77
CA ARG A 88 18.67 2.59 5.13
C ARG A 88 18.93 1.23 4.49
N ALA A 89 20.18 1.05 4.07
CA ALA A 89 20.63 -0.22 3.51
C ALA A 89 20.37 -1.38 4.49
N GLY A 90 19.70 -2.42 4.00
CA GLY A 90 19.35 -3.60 4.80
C GLY A 90 17.96 -3.56 5.47
N HIS A 91 17.31 -2.41 5.54
CA HIS A 91 15.91 -2.33 5.97
C HIS A 91 14.98 -2.62 4.80
N ARG A 92 14.19 -3.69 4.91
CA ARG A 92 13.19 -4.03 3.90
C ARG A 92 11.81 -3.61 4.40
N LEU A 93 11.14 -2.81 3.58
CA LEU A 93 9.73 -2.52 3.77
C LEU A 93 8.88 -3.77 3.45
N PRO A 94 7.69 -3.90 4.07
CA PRO A 94 6.71 -4.88 3.62
C PRO A 94 6.47 -4.77 2.11
N ARG A 95 6.26 -5.92 1.45
CA ARG A 95 6.22 -6.03 -0.02
C ARG A 95 5.35 -4.99 -0.71
N PHE A 96 4.10 -4.83 -0.26
CA PHE A 96 3.18 -3.89 -0.91
C PHE A 96 3.53 -2.43 -0.64
N TYR A 97 4.13 -2.14 0.52
CA TYR A 97 4.64 -0.81 0.82
C TYR A 97 5.84 -0.47 -0.06
N ALA A 98 6.76 -1.41 -0.24
CA ALA A 98 7.89 -1.25 -1.15
C ALA A 98 7.42 -1.02 -2.60
N GLN A 99 6.45 -1.81 -3.07
CA GLN A 99 5.87 -1.63 -4.41
C GLN A 99 5.25 -0.25 -4.58
N ALA A 100 4.52 0.25 -3.59
CA ALA A 100 3.91 1.59 -3.63
C ALA A 100 4.96 2.70 -3.62
N VAL A 101 6.03 2.55 -2.85
CA VAL A 101 7.15 3.52 -2.82
C VAL A 101 7.86 3.56 -4.17
N ILE A 102 8.17 2.40 -4.76
CA ILE A 102 8.79 2.33 -6.10
C ILE A 102 7.89 2.97 -7.16
N LEU A 103 6.59 2.68 -7.12
CA LEU A 103 5.61 3.31 -8.01
C LEU A 103 5.64 4.83 -7.90
N HIS A 104 5.63 5.36 -6.68
CA HIS A 104 5.70 6.79 -6.40
C HIS A 104 7.00 7.41 -6.94
N GLN A 105 8.15 6.79 -6.67
CA GLN A 105 9.45 7.27 -7.14
C GLN A 105 9.54 7.32 -8.66
N LYS A 106 9.05 6.29 -9.36
CA LYS A 106 9.16 6.18 -10.82
C LYS A 106 8.20 7.09 -11.57
N ARG A 107 7.11 7.49 -10.95
CA ARG A 107 6.09 8.37 -11.57
C ARG A 107 6.26 9.85 -11.22
N ARG A 108 7.21 10.20 -10.35
CA ARG A 108 7.49 11.58 -9.97
C ARG A 108 8.81 12.09 -10.52
N THR A 109 8.80 13.36 -10.87
CA THR A 109 10.02 14.08 -11.34
C THR A 109 10.99 14.29 -10.17
N ASN A 110 10.49 14.54 -8.97
CA ASN A 110 11.32 14.74 -7.76
C ASN A 110 10.78 13.88 -6.61
N PRO A 111 11.22 12.62 -6.50
CA PRO A 111 10.81 11.77 -5.40
C PRO A 111 11.36 12.28 -4.07
N THR A 112 10.50 12.31 -3.05
CA THR A 112 10.87 12.78 -1.71
C THR A 112 11.60 11.72 -0.88
N TRP A 113 11.68 10.51 -1.37
CA TRP A 113 12.28 9.35 -0.70
C TRP A 113 13.10 8.52 -1.70
N ASP A 114 14.38 8.32 -1.40
CA ASP A 114 15.30 7.50 -2.19
C ASP A 114 15.36 6.06 -1.64
N TYR A 115 14.25 5.36 -1.71
CA TYR A 115 14.19 3.95 -1.34
C TYR A 115 14.91 3.09 -2.38
N LYS A 116 15.85 2.27 -1.92
CA LYS A 116 16.70 1.43 -2.78
C LYS A 116 16.36 -0.05 -2.63
N ASP A 117 15.70 -0.59 -3.62
CA ASP A 117 15.47 -2.01 -3.81
C ASP A 117 15.63 -2.35 -5.30
N ASN A 118 16.82 -2.82 -5.66
CA ASN A 118 17.16 -3.06 -7.06
C ASN A 118 16.28 -4.13 -7.70
N ALA A 119 16.00 -5.21 -6.99
CA ALA A 119 15.15 -6.29 -7.50
C ALA A 119 13.71 -5.82 -7.71
N MET A 120 13.15 -5.06 -6.76
CA MET A 120 11.82 -4.49 -6.87
C MET A 120 11.74 -3.45 -7.99
N SER A 121 12.78 -2.61 -8.14
CA SER A 121 12.86 -1.60 -9.20
C SER A 121 12.94 -2.23 -10.58
N GLU A 122 13.67 -3.34 -10.72
CA GLU A 122 13.75 -4.10 -11.97
C GLU A 122 12.41 -4.76 -12.32
N ASN A 123 11.76 -5.36 -11.34
CA ASN A 123 10.42 -5.92 -11.53
C ASN A 123 9.40 -4.86 -11.96
N TYR A 124 9.47 -3.66 -11.38
CA TYR A 124 8.61 -2.56 -11.82
C TYR A 124 8.91 -2.13 -13.24
N ARG A 125 10.18 -2.05 -13.63
CA ARG A 125 10.58 -1.75 -15.01
C ARG A 125 9.96 -2.75 -15.98
N ASN A 126 10.10 -4.06 -15.71
CA ASN A 126 9.52 -5.12 -16.53
C ASN A 126 7.98 -5.00 -16.62
N TYR A 127 7.32 -4.68 -15.51
CA TYR A 127 5.88 -4.39 -15.48
C TYR A 127 5.51 -3.23 -16.41
N SER A 128 6.22 -2.12 -16.32
CA SER A 128 5.98 -0.91 -17.13
C SER A 128 6.22 -1.19 -18.61
N GLU A 129 7.36 -1.78 -18.97
CA GLU A 129 7.73 -2.10 -20.34
C GLU A 129 6.72 -3.07 -20.98
N MET A 130 6.29 -4.10 -20.25
CA MET A 130 5.25 -5.02 -20.73
C MET A 130 3.91 -4.29 -20.98
N GLY A 131 3.55 -3.33 -20.13
CA GLY A 131 2.36 -2.50 -20.31
C GLY A 131 2.45 -1.58 -21.53
N ASP A 132 3.62 -1.02 -21.79
CA ASP A 132 3.85 -0.06 -22.87
C ASP A 132 3.83 -0.72 -24.28
N THR A 133 4.04 -2.03 -24.36
CA THR A 133 3.95 -2.76 -25.63
C THR A 133 2.54 -2.87 -26.19
N LEU A 134 1.51 -2.56 -25.39
CA LEU A 134 0.11 -2.74 -25.75
C LEU A 134 -0.65 -1.41 -25.74
N SER A 135 -1.29 -1.09 -26.86
CA SER A 135 -2.11 0.12 -27.00
C SER A 135 -3.48 0.00 -26.32
N SER A 136 -4.05 -1.21 -26.29
CA SER A 136 -5.38 -1.44 -25.71
C SER A 136 -5.33 -1.64 -24.20
N VAL A 137 -6.12 -0.85 -23.44
CA VAL A 137 -6.27 -0.98 -21.99
C VAL A 137 -6.73 -2.38 -21.58
N ARG A 138 -7.67 -2.97 -22.34
CA ARG A 138 -8.18 -4.32 -22.06
C ARG A 138 -7.10 -5.39 -22.22
N HIS A 139 -6.27 -5.29 -23.25
CA HIS A 139 -5.16 -6.23 -23.46
C HIS A 139 -4.10 -6.07 -22.39
N ARG A 140 -3.75 -4.84 -22.01
CA ARG A 140 -2.85 -4.57 -20.87
C ARG A 140 -3.37 -5.17 -19.57
N TYR A 141 -4.64 -4.95 -19.26
CA TYR A 141 -5.27 -5.52 -18.08
C TYR A 141 -5.12 -7.05 -18.02
N ASN A 142 -5.47 -7.75 -19.10
CA ASN A 142 -5.43 -9.21 -19.14
C ASN A 142 -4.01 -9.76 -19.08
N LEU A 143 -3.08 -9.18 -19.82
CA LEU A 143 -1.69 -9.63 -19.88
C LEU A 143 -1.01 -9.40 -18.53
N LEU A 144 -1.08 -8.19 -17.99
CA LEU A 144 -0.43 -7.83 -16.75
C LEU A 144 -1.05 -8.54 -15.54
N ARG A 145 -2.34 -8.88 -15.59
CA ARG A 145 -3.00 -9.64 -14.52
C ARG A 145 -2.36 -10.99 -14.28
N ARG A 146 -1.93 -11.68 -15.32
CA ARG A 146 -1.33 -13.02 -15.20
C ARG A 146 -0.04 -13.01 -14.42
N SER A 147 0.83 -12.02 -14.68
CA SER A 147 2.17 -11.95 -14.09
C SER A 147 2.25 -11.01 -12.88
N TYR A 148 1.39 -9.99 -12.83
CA TYR A 148 1.48 -8.89 -11.85
C TYR A 148 0.17 -8.62 -11.10
N GLY A 149 -0.86 -9.47 -11.24
CA GLY A 149 -2.16 -9.29 -10.59
C GLY A 149 -2.12 -9.33 -9.07
N ASN A 150 -1.04 -9.83 -8.49
CA ASN A 150 -0.77 -9.83 -7.06
C ASN A 150 0.16 -8.68 -6.61
N THR A 151 0.34 -7.68 -7.45
CA THR A 151 1.16 -6.49 -7.13
C THR A 151 0.28 -5.28 -6.88
N TYR A 152 0.80 -4.34 -6.08
CA TYR A 152 0.14 -3.05 -5.89
C TYR A 152 0.12 -2.22 -7.19
N TRP A 153 1.10 -2.37 -8.07
CA TRP A 153 1.17 -1.67 -9.36
C TRP A 153 -0.04 -1.98 -10.24
N TRP A 154 -0.36 -3.25 -10.38
CA TRP A 154 -1.53 -3.69 -11.14
C TRP A 154 -2.83 -3.19 -10.50
N PHE A 155 -2.97 -3.30 -9.19
CA PHE A 155 -4.11 -2.75 -8.47
C PHE A 155 -4.24 -1.25 -8.71
N TYR A 156 -3.16 -0.49 -8.56
CA TYR A 156 -3.17 0.96 -8.73
C TYR A 156 -3.62 1.38 -10.13
N ASP A 157 -3.14 0.73 -11.17
CA ASP A 157 -3.45 1.06 -12.55
C ASP A 157 -4.88 0.64 -12.96
N PHE A 158 -5.39 -0.46 -12.43
CA PHE A 158 -6.63 -1.07 -12.89
C PHE A 158 -7.77 -1.08 -11.85
N ALA A 159 -7.60 -0.50 -10.67
CA ALA A 159 -8.64 -0.45 -9.64
C ALA A 159 -9.95 0.19 -10.14
N THR A 160 -9.86 1.22 -10.95
CA THR A 160 -11.03 1.89 -11.54
C THR A 160 -11.74 1.01 -12.55
N ALA A 161 -10.99 0.25 -13.36
CA ALA A 161 -11.56 -0.69 -14.32
C ALA A 161 -12.25 -1.87 -13.62
N LEU A 162 -11.73 -2.31 -12.48
CA LEU A 162 -12.38 -3.33 -11.64
C LEU A 162 -13.74 -2.86 -11.13
N ASN A 163 -13.83 -1.60 -10.71
CA ASN A 163 -15.09 -1.01 -10.23
C ASN A 163 -16.11 -0.76 -11.36
N ALA A 164 -15.66 -0.50 -12.58
CA ALA A 164 -16.52 -0.29 -13.73
C ALA A 164 -17.16 -1.59 -14.27
N GLN A 165 -16.53 -2.75 -14.05
CA GLN A 165 -17.08 -4.05 -14.43
C GLN A 165 -18.16 -4.57 -13.46
N THR A 166 -18.37 -3.86 -12.35
CA THR A 166 -19.31 -4.24 -11.27
C THR A 166 -20.63 -3.48 -11.35
N LYS A 167 -20.79 -2.61 -12.32
CA LYS A 167 -22.06 -1.94 -12.68
C LYS A 167 -22.63 -2.56 -13.94
#